data_1b833e286c4a3cd61f7bd4c6bf21104d
#
_entry.id   1b833e286c4a3cd61f7bd4c6bf21104d
#
_cell.length_a   1.000
_cell.length_b   1.000
_cell.length_c   1.000
_cell.angle_alpha   90.00
_cell.angle_beta   90.00
_cell.angle_gamma   90.00
#
_symmetry.space_group_name_H-M   'P 1'
#
loop_
_entity.id
_entity.type
_entity.pdbx_description
1 polymer ?
#
loop_
_entity_poly.entity_id
_entity_poly.type
_entity_poly.pdbx_seq_one_letter_code
_entity_poly.pdbx_strand_id
1 'polypeptide(L)'
;MATRTRISGLLLGLMLTINAYGQPPSAPASGAVAGAVPTAYYIKFKVAPGKNADFEKAISEMMLGVRQKEPGNVYCDLLHLPQDPQTYVIIERYKDVEASRAHVESEYIKKLGAALKSGLLDGPPEAQELVFVRSK
;
A
#
# COMPACT_ATOMS: atom_id res chain seq x y z
N MET A 1 -32.75 51.79 -14.83
CA MET A 1 -31.43 51.53 -14.16
C MET A 1 -31.44 50.09 -13.66
N ALA A 2 -30.77 49.20 -14.36
CA ALA A 2 -30.73 47.77 -14.03
C ALA A 2 -29.32 47.43 -13.55
N THR A 3 -29.20 47.11 -12.25
CA THR A 3 -27.93 46.74 -11.61
C THR A 3 -27.67 45.25 -11.87
N ARG A 4 -26.66 44.93 -12.66
CA ARG A 4 -26.20 43.57 -12.89
C ARG A 4 -25.32 43.10 -11.72
N THR A 5 -25.81 42.18 -10.92
CA THR A 5 -25.05 41.46 -9.92
C THR A 5 -24.16 40.42 -10.61
N ARG A 6 -22.83 40.57 -10.53
CA ARG A 6 -21.87 39.56 -10.97
C ARG A 6 -21.75 38.48 -9.91
N ILE A 7 -22.12 37.26 -10.24
CA ILE A 7 -21.85 36.08 -9.41
C ILE A 7 -20.43 35.67 -9.72
N SER A 8 -19.52 35.90 -8.77
CA SER A 8 -18.17 35.34 -8.80
C SER A 8 -18.24 33.84 -8.55
N GLY A 9 -17.92 33.06 -9.57
CA GLY A 9 -17.76 31.62 -9.45
C GLY A 9 -16.54 31.29 -8.58
N LEU A 10 -16.78 30.71 -7.44
CA LEU A 10 -15.75 30.13 -6.58
C LEU A 10 -15.31 28.81 -7.21
N LEU A 11 -14.16 28.82 -7.84
CA LEU A 11 -13.46 27.59 -8.28
C LEU A 11 -13.04 26.82 -7.03
N LEU A 12 -13.83 25.80 -6.70
CA LEU A 12 -13.50 24.83 -5.69
C LEU A 12 -12.38 23.93 -6.25
N GLY A 13 -11.14 24.32 -5.93
CA GLY A 13 -9.98 23.50 -6.22
C GLY A 13 -10.07 22.18 -5.47
N LEU A 14 -10.39 21.13 -6.20
CA LEU A 14 -10.32 19.77 -5.72
C LEU A 14 -8.85 19.43 -5.46
N MET A 15 -8.40 19.65 -4.23
CA MET A 15 -7.13 19.13 -3.75
C MET A 15 -7.23 17.62 -3.70
N LEU A 16 -6.71 16.97 -4.75
CA LEU A 16 -6.41 15.53 -4.73
C LEU A 16 -5.28 15.32 -3.74
N THR A 17 -5.61 15.08 -2.47
CA THR A 17 -4.64 14.56 -1.51
C THR A 17 -4.31 13.14 -1.92
N ILE A 18 -3.17 12.96 -2.57
CA ILE A 18 -2.60 11.65 -2.87
C ILE A 18 -2.30 11.01 -1.52
N ASN A 19 -3.11 10.01 -1.16
CA ASN A 19 -2.88 9.20 0.04
C ASN A 19 -1.72 8.26 -0.27
N ALA A 20 -0.47 8.71 -0.03
CA ALA A 20 0.76 8.02 -0.43
C ALA A 20 1.02 6.70 0.33
N TYR A 21 0.15 6.33 1.27
CA TYR A 21 0.35 5.17 2.13
C TYR A 21 -0.91 4.30 2.15
N GLY A 22 -0.87 3.16 1.47
CA GLY A 22 -1.83 2.07 1.67
C GLY A 22 -2.99 1.98 0.69
N GLN A 23 -2.91 2.58 -0.49
CA GLN A 23 -3.84 2.26 -1.56
C GLN A 23 -3.11 1.48 -2.64
N PRO A 24 -3.51 0.22 -2.89
CA PRO A 24 -3.06 -0.46 -4.10
C PRO A 24 -3.52 0.33 -5.32
N PRO A 25 -2.77 0.32 -6.42
CA PRO A 25 -3.22 0.94 -7.66
C PRO A 25 -4.60 0.39 -8.01
N SER A 26 -5.53 1.28 -8.32
CA SER A 26 -6.89 0.93 -8.73
C SER A 26 -6.82 -0.08 -9.87
N ALA A 27 -7.37 -1.25 -9.66
CA ALA A 27 -7.46 -2.28 -10.67
C ALA A 27 -8.12 -1.71 -11.93
N PRO A 28 -7.63 -2.02 -13.14
CA PRO A 28 -8.31 -1.66 -14.36
C PRO A 28 -9.71 -2.28 -14.35
N ALA A 29 -10.73 -1.47 -14.60
CA ALA A 29 -12.10 -1.93 -14.78
C ALA A 29 -12.18 -2.79 -16.03
N SER A 30 -11.83 -4.05 -15.92
CA SER A 30 -12.08 -5.08 -16.91
C SER A 30 -13.09 -6.04 -16.32
N GLY A 31 -14.24 -6.18 -16.99
CA GLY A 31 -15.30 -7.13 -16.65
C GLY A 31 -14.78 -8.56 -16.73
N ALA A 32 -14.04 -8.98 -15.73
CA ALA A 32 -13.54 -10.32 -15.58
C ALA A 32 -14.45 -11.07 -14.62
N VAL A 33 -14.89 -12.23 -15.09
CA VAL A 33 -15.55 -13.32 -14.40
C VAL A 33 -15.11 -13.37 -12.93
N ALA A 34 -16.07 -13.48 -12.01
CA ALA A 34 -15.83 -13.65 -10.58
C ALA A 34 -15.20 -15.05 -10.31
N GLY A 35 -13.96 -15.21 -10.72
CA GLY A 35 -13.08 -16.31 -10.37
C GLY A 35 -11.92 -15.74 -9.59
N ALA A 36 -11.44 -16.45 -8.57
CA ALA A 36 -10.34 -16.03 -7.72
C ALA A 36 -9.08 -15.72 -8.55
N VAL A 37 -8.90 -14.46 -8.91
CA VAL A 37 -7.68 -14.01 -9.60
C VAL A 37 -6.66 -13.69 -8.51
N PRO A 38 -5.57 -14.47 -8.42
CA PRO A 38 -4.51 -14.19 -7.46
C PRO A 38 -3.91 -12.82 -7.71
N THR A 39 -3.68 -12.06 -6.65
CA THR A 39 -3.00 -10.77 -6.71
C THR A 39 -1.66 -10.84 -6.00
N ALA A 40 -0.67 -10.13 -6.49
CA ALA A 40 0.63 -10.01 -5.86
C ALA A 40 1.16 -8.58 -5.97
N TYR A 41 1.97 -8.20 -5.00
CA TYR A 41 2.54 -6.86 -4.95
C TYR A 41 4.03 -6.92 -4.62
N TYR A 42 4.72 -5.94 -5.15
CA TYR A 42 6.09 -5.58 -4.80
C TYR A 42 6.03 -4.18 -4.20
N ILE A 43 6.49 -4.01 -2.96
CA ILE A 43 6.52 -2.72 -2.28
C ILE A 43 7.94 -2.44 -1.82
N LYS A 44 8.55 -1.35 -2.33
CA LYS A 44 9.87 -0.92 -1.95
C LYS A 44 9.80 0.24 -0.95
N PHE A 45 10.63 0.19 0.09
CA PHE A 45 10.77 1.20 1.11
C PHE A 45 12.23 1.67 1.18
N LYS A 46 12.44 2.96 1.23
CA LYS A 46 13.71 3.54 1.64
C LYS A 46 13.60 3.98 3.09
N VAL A 47 14.28 3.28 3.97
CA VAL A 47 14.25 3.56 5.41
C VAL A 47 15.21 4.69 5.75
N ALA A 48 14.78 5.62 6.61
CA ALA A 48 15.61 6.73 7.06
C ALA A 48 16.84 6.24 7.85
N PRO A 49 17.97 6.93 7.78
CA PRO A 49 19.19 6.56 8.49
C PRO A 49 18.94 6.29 9.99
N GLY A 50 19.40 5.15 10.48
CA GLY A 50 19.25 4.74 11.88
C GLY A 50 17.85 4.26 12.28
N LYS A 51 16.91 4.10 11.33
CA LYS A 51 15.53 3.69 11.59
C LYS A 51 15.23 2.22 11.23
N ASN A 52 16.22 1.45 10.84
CA ASN A 52 16.02 0.05 10.42
C ASN A 52 15.30 -0.78 11.49
N ALA A 53 15.76 -0.75 12.74
CA ALA A 53 15.16 -1.54 13.82
C ALA A 53 13.70 -1.14 14.11
N ASP A 54 13.39 0.16 14.10
CA ASP A 54 12.03 0.66 14.30
C ASP A 54 11.13 0.26 13.12
N PHE A 55 11.65 0.33 11.90
CA PHE A 55 10.94 -0.11 10.69
C PHE A 55 10.67 -1.61 10.70
N GLU A 56 11.69 -2.44 10.94
CA GLU A 56 11.57 -3.90 11.01
C GLU A 56 10.58 -4.33 12.09
N LYS A 57 10.58 -3.65 13.24
CA LYS A 57 9.60 -3.89 14.30
C LYS A 57 8.17 -3.60 13.83
N ALA A 58 7.95 -2.45 13.19
CA ALA A 58 6.62 -2.06 12.69
C ALA A 58 6.10 -3.04 11.62
N ILE A 59 6.97 -3.48 10.70
CA ILE A 59 6.63 -4.48 9.69
C ILE A 59 6.35 -5.84 10.35
N SER A 60 7.16 -6.26 11.32
CA SER A 60 6.98 -7.54 12.02
C SER A 60 5.64 -7.61 12.76
N GLU A 61 5.21 -6.51 13.39
CA GLU A 61 3.90 -6.42 14.03
C GLU A 61 2.76 -6.55 13.00
N MET A 62 2.89 -5.93 11.84
CA MET A 62 1.94 -6.07 10.72
C MET A 62 1.90 -7.52 10.23
N MET A 63 3.05 -8.14 9.95
CA MET A 63 3.15 -9.52 9.46
C MET A 63 2.57 -10.53 10.45
N LEU A 64 2.67 -10.26 11.76
CA LEU A 64 2.01 -11.08 12.78
C LEU A 64 0.48 -11.01 12.63
N GLY A 65 -0.09 -9.84 12.36
CA GLY A 65 -1.51 -9.67 12.07
C GLY A 65 -1.94 -10.44 10.83
N VAL A 66 -1.18 -10.33 9.75
CA VAL A 66 -1.40 -11.08 8.49
C VAL A 66 -1.44 -12.58 8.77
N ARG A 67 -0.40 -13.11 9.43
CA ARG A 67 -0.28 -14.54 9.75
C ARG A 67 -1.45 -15.08 10.58
N GLN A 68 -1.95 -14.29 11.51
CA GLN A 68 -3.01 -14.71 12.43
C GLN A 68 -4.42 -14.55 11.90
N LYS A 69 -4.65 -13.59 11.01
CA LYS A 69 -6.00 -13.11 10.67
C LYS A 69 -6.33 -13.16 9.19
N GLU A 70 -5.36 -13.43 8.33
CA GLU A 70 -5.56 -13.41 6.87
C GLU A 70 -5.35 -14.78 6.21
N PRO A 71 -6.34 -15.66 6.25
CA PRO A 71 -6.24 -16.97 5.59
C PRO A 71 -6.16 -16.88 4.07
N GLY A 72 -6.38 -15.70 3.51
CA GLY A 72 -6.26 -15.42 2.08
C GLY A 72 -4.88 -14.90 1.66
N ASN A 73 -4.00 -14.57 2.61
CA ASN A 73 -2.60 -14.28 2.30
C ASN A 73 -1.85 -15.60 2.04
N VAL A 74 -1.15 -15.67 0.91
CA VAL A 74 -0.38 -16.86 0.50
C VAL A 74 1.06 -16.77 1.01
N TYR A 75 1.65 -15.59 0.92
CA TYR A 75 2.92 -15.22 1.54
C TYR A 75 3.03 -13.70 1.67
N CYS A 76 3.88 -13.27 2.61
CA CYS A 76 4.29 -11.90 2.80
C CYS A 76 5.72 -11.93 3.34
N ASP A 77 6.69 -11.59 2.51
CA ASP A 77 8.12 -11.66 2.82
C ASP A 77 8.73 -10.26 2.85
N LEU A 78 9.51 -9.98 3.90
CA LEU A 78 10.32 -8.78 4.02
C LEU A 78 11.77 -9.11 3.66
N LEU A 79 12.33 -8.39 2.72
CA LEU A 79 13.72 -8.53 2.27
C LEU A 79 14.41 -7.16 2.31
N HIS A 80 15.75 -7.15 2.32
CA HIS A 80 16.52 -5.93 2.06
C HIS A 80 17.58 -6.18 1.00
N LEU A 81 18.06 -5.11 0.36
CA LEU A 81 19.12 -5.20 -0.62
C LEU A 81 20.48 -5.38 0.09
N PRO A 82 21.31 -6.38 -0.30
CA PRO A 82 22.61 -6.60 0.35
C PRO A 82 23.55 -5.40 0.27
N GLN A 83 23.49 -4.66 -0.83
CA GLN A 83 24.35 -3.49 -1.09
C GLN A 83 23.77 -2.17 -0.55
N ASP A 84 22.48 -2.18 -0.14
CA ASP A 84 21.80 -1.04 0.44
C ASP A 84 20.83 -1.50 1.55
N PRO A 85 21.35 -1.71 2.77
CA PRO A 85 20.58 -2.27 3.86
C PRO A 85 19.45 -1.35 4.37
N GLN A 86 19.36 -0.13 3.88
CA GLN A 86 18.24 0.78 4.14
C GLN A 86 17.11 0.66 3.11
N THR A 87 17.32 -0.10 2.03
CA THR A 87 16.27 -0.38 1.05
C THR A 87 15.67 -1.75 1.31
N TYR A 88 14.41 -1.75 1.71
CA TYR A 88 13.60 -2.94 1.97
C TYR A 88 12.58 -3.17 0.88
N VAL A 89 12.20 -4.42 0.72
CA VAL A 89 11.17 -4.85 -0.22
C VAL A 89 10.22 -5.80 0.51
N ILE A 90 8.92 -5.56 0.39
CA ILE A 90 7.91 -6.57 0.67
C ILE A 90 7.47 -7.18 -0.65
N ILE A 91 7.43 -8.51 -0.69
CA ILE A 91 6.75 -9.27 -1.74
C ILE A 91 5.61 -10.02 -1.08
N GLU A 92 4.40 -9.80 -1.57
CA GLU A 92 3.21 -10.42 -1.01
C GLU A 92 2.27 -10.95 -2.08
N ARG A 93 1.53 -11.99 -1.73
CA ARG A 93 0.56 -12.63 -2.60
C ARG A 93 -0.70 -12.98 -1.84
N TYR A 94 -1.82 -12.77 -2.48
CA TYR A 94 -3.16 -13.10 -2.01
C TYR A 94 -3.83 -14.09 -2.95
N LYS A 95 -4.69 -14.94 -2.41
CA LYS A 95 -5.46 -15.92 -3.19
C LYS A 95 -6.41 -15.25 -4.19
N ASP A 96 -6.91 -14.05 -3.86
CA ASP A 96 -7.85 -13.27 -4.66
C ASP A 96 -7.82 -11.78 -4.27
N VAL A 97 -8.53 -10.97 -5.04
CA VAL A 97 -8.69 -9.53 -4.83
C VAL A 97 -9.36 -9.19 -3.49
N GLU A 98 -10.31 -10.01 -3.05
CA GLU A 98 -11.02 -9.78 -1.79
C GLU A 98 -10.09 -9.94 -0.58
N ALA A 99 -9.22 -10.96 -0.63
CA ALA A 99 -8.20 -11.14 0.41
C ALA A 99 -7.22 -9.96 0.46
N SER A 100 -6.79 -9.46 -0.69
CA SER A 100 -5.94 -8.26 -0.77
C SER A 100 -6.66 -7.02 -0.23
N ARG A 101 -7.94 -6.84 -0.54
CA ARG A 101 -8.75 -5.73 -0.01
C ARG A 101 -8.86 -5.78 1.51
N ALA A 102 -9.17 -6.97 2.06
CA ALA A 102 -9.26 -7.16 3.50
C ALA A 102 -7.95 -6.82 4.22
N HIS A 103 -6.79 -7.15 3.60
CA HIS A 103 -5.48 -6.74 4.11
C HIS A 103 -5.37 -5.22 4.22
N VAL A 104 -5.63 -4.50 3.13
CA VAL A 104 -5.49 -3.03 3.09
C VAL A 104 -6.41 -2.33 4.11
N GLU A 105 -7.59 -2.89 4.37
CA GLU A 105 -8.57 -2.33 5.30
C GLU A 105 -8.30 -2.69 6.77
N SER A 106 -7.32 -3.56 7.04
CA SER A 106 -7.02 -4.07 8.37
C SER A 106 -6.46 -3.01 9.33
N GLU A 107 -6.68 -3.22 10.64
CA GLU A 107 -6.18 -2.30 11.67
C GLU A 107 -4.65 -2.30 11.78
N TYR A 108 -4.00 -3.44 11.51
CA TYR A 108 -2.53 -3.49 11.54
C TYR A 108 -1.90 -2.79 10.34
N ILE A 109 -2.55 -2.74 9.17
CA ILE A 109 -2.11 -1.90 8.05
C ILE A 109 -2.30 -0.41 8.38
N LYS A 110 -3.40 -0.02 8.98
CA LYS A 110 -3.59 1.36 9.45
C LYS A 110 -2.54 1.77 10.47
N LYS A 111 -2.22 0.86 11.42
CA LYS A 111 -1.16 1.06 12.41
C LYS A 111 0.21 1.19 11.76
N LEU A 112 0.54 0.32 10.81
CA LEU A 112 1.77 0.42 10.02
C LEU A 112 1.84 1.76 9.29
N GLY A 113 0.78 2.16 8.60
CA GLY A 113 0.72 3.44 7.89
C GLY A 113 0.99 4.64 8.80
N ALA A 114 0.49 4.62 10.03
CA ALA A 114 0.79 5.66 11.02
C ALA A 114 2.27 5.64 11.45
N ALA A 115 2.84 4.45 11.67
CA ALA A 115 4.27 4.31 12.00
C ALA A 115 5.17 4.78 10.86
N LEU A 116 4.88 4.44 9.62
CA LEU A 116 5.66 4.88 8.46
C LEU A 116 5.66 6.41 8.32
N LYS A 117 4.52 7.05 8.60
CA LYS A 117 4.40 8.52 8.57
C LYS A 117 5.15 9.23 9.71
N SER A 118 5.56 8.52 10.75
CA SER A 118 6.30 9.10 11.88
C SER A 118 7.80 9.32 11.61
N GLY A 119 8.24 9.27 10.35
CA GLY A 119 9.62 9.52 9.96
C GLY A 119 10.49 8.27 9.88
N LEU A 120 9.91 7.10 9.70
CA LEU A 120 10.66 5.86 9.46
C LEU A 120 11.25 5.78 8.05
N LEU A 121 10.68 6.51 7.10
CA LEU A 121 11.07 6.43 5.70
C LEU A 121 11.77 7.70 5.21
N ASP A 122 12.71 7.52 4.29
CA ASP A 122 13.35 8.55 3.47
C ASP A 122 12.65 8.62 2.12
N GLY A 123 11.44 9.18 2.11
CA GLY A 123 10.55 9.28 0.96
C GLY A 123 9.37 8.30 0.97
N PRO A 124 8.45 8.42 0.01
CA PRO A 124 7.27 7.56 -0.08
C PRO A 124 7.64 6.14 -0.54
N PRO A 125 6.89 5.12 -0.11
CA PRO A 125 7.06 3.77 -0.64
C PRO A 125 6.67 3.69 -2.12
N GLU A 126 7.33 2.82 -2.86
CA GLU A 126 7.01 2.50 -4.24
C GLU A 126 6.29 1.16 -4.30
N ALA A 127 5.01 1.16 -4.69
CA ALA A 127 4.21 -0.05 -4.81
C ALA A 127 3.90 -0.38 -6.27
N GLN A 128 3.99 -1.66 -6.62
CA GLN A 128 3.69 -2.19 -7.94
C GLN A 128 2.85 -3.45 -7.82
N GLU A 129 1.79 -3.54 -8.60
CA GLU A 129 1.07 -4.79 -8.80
C GLU A 129 1.85 -5.70 -9.75
N LEU A 130 1.89 -6.99 -9.43
CA LEU A 130 2.55 -8.02 -10.23
C LEU A 130 1.52 -8.91 -10.90
N VAL A 131 1.70 -9.17 -12.18
CA VAL A 131 0.83 -10.05 -12.97
C VAL A 131 1.43 -11.46 -13.03
N PHE A 132 0.62 -12.47 -12.74
CA PHE A 132 1.03 -13.85 -12.85
C PHE A 132 1.16 -14.27 -14.31
N VAL A 133 2.37 -14.65 -14.72
CA VAL A 133 2.63 -15.27 -16.02
C VAL A 133 2.54 -16.79 -15.90
N ARG A 134 3.00 -17.35 -14.77
CA ARG A 134 2.93 -18.77 -14.45
C ARG A 134 3.07 -18.98 -12.94
N SER A 135 2.32 -19.91 -12.38
CA SER A 135 2.55 -20.42 -11.02
C SER A 135 2.61 -21.95 -11.02
N LYS A 136 3.29 -22.52 -10.01
CA LYS A 136 3.31 -23.96 -9.77
C LYS A 136 2.01 -24.41 -9.16
#